data_6032900f68b10807b0b43be00843d94b
#
_entry.id   6032900f68b10807b0b43be00843d94b
#
_cell.length_a   1.000
_cell.length_b   1.000
_cell.length_c   1.000
_cell.angle_alpha   90.00
_cell.angle_beta   90.00
_cell.angle_gamma   90.00
#
_symmetry.space_group_name_H-M   'P 1'
#
loop_
_entity.id
_entity.type
_entity.pdbx_description
1 polymer ?
#
loop_
_entity_poly.entity_id
_entity_poly.type
_entity_poly.pdbx_seq_one_letter_code
_entity_poly.pdbx_strand_id
1 'polypeptide(L)'
;MEFDIFFSISQTPDSSGFVPTEREMFSSFMSQAEHADKLGFGIGWIAQAHLSTEVQKRNISPVVPHYPGEVGLCTDFFQLAQKVLSRTERMEVGSAV
;
A
#
# COMPACT_ATOMS: atom_id res chain seq x y z
N MET A 1 1.85 -15.92 19.19
CA MET A 1 2.30 -15.88 17.77
C MET A 1 1.98 -14.51 17.20
N GLU A 2 2.96 -13.93 16.53
CA GLU A 2 2.83 -12.59 15.97
C GLU A 2 2.69 -12.68 14.46
N PHE A 3 1.76 -11.91 13.90
CA PHE A 3 1.55 -11.84 12.46
C PHE A 3 1.80 -10.41 11.98
N ASP A 4 2.42 -10.30 10.82
CA ASP A 4 2.60 -9.03 10.15
C ASP A 4 1.63 -8.93 8.98
N ILE A 5 1.46 -7.72 8.46
CA ILE A 5 0.60 -7.47 7.32
C ILE A 5 1.38 -6.68 6.27
N PHE A 6 1.12 -6.96 5.01
CA PHE A 6 1.76 -6.29 3.88
C PHE A 6 0.72 -5.44 3.15
N PHE A 7 1.04 -4.16 2.98
CA PHE A 7 0.19 -3.23 2.26
C PHE A 7 0.79 -2.93 0.90
N SER A 8 0.11 -3.33 -0.15
CA SER A 8 0.60 -3.12 -1.51
C SER A 8 0.43 -1.69 -2.01
N ILE A 9 -0.50 -0.94 -1.46
CA ILE A 9 -0.87 0.41 -1.88
C ILE A 9 -0.93 0.47 -3.40
N SER A 10 -2.01 -0.06 -3.93
CA SER A 10 -2.14 -0.24 -5.38
C SER A 10 -3.36 0.47 -5.92
N GLN A 11 -3.26 0.88 -7.15
CA GLN A 11 -4.35 1.49 -7.91
C GLN A 11 -4.66 0.58 -9.09
N THR A 12 -5.43 -0.47 -8.81
CA THR A 12 -5.73 -1.51 -9.80
C THR A 12 -7.22 -1.54 -10.10
N PRO A 13 -7.61 -1.88 -11.34
CA PRO A 13 -9.02 -2.02 -11.67
C PRO A 13 -9.63 -3.25 -10.99
N ASP A 14 -10.87 -3.12 -10.57
CA ASP A 14 -11.64 -4.26 -10.07
C ASP A 14 -12.29 -5.01 -11.26
N SER A 15 -13.14 -6.00 -10.96
CA SER A 15 -13.78 -6.80 -12.00
C SER A 15 -14.71 -5.98 -12.92
N SER A 16 -15.16 -4.82 -12.47
CA SER A 16 -16.00 -3.91 -13.29
C SER A 16 -15.17 -2.87 -14.04
N GLY A 17 -13.87 -2.84 -13.82
CA GLY A 17 -12.99 -1.85 -14.43
C GLY A 17 -12.84 -0.56 -13.62
N PHE A 18 -13.47 -0.49 -12.45
CA PHE A 18 -13.35 0.70 -11.60
C PHE A 18 -11.95 0.77 -10.99
N VAL A 19 -11.35 1.96 -11.08
CA VAL A 19 -10.04 2.24 -10.47
C VAL A 19 -10.24 3.34 -9.44
N PRO A 20 -9.85 3.12 -8.18
CA PRO A 20 -10.02 4.15 -7.15
C PRO A 20 -9.13 5.36 -7.42
N THR A 21 -9.57 6.52 -6.97
CA THR A 21 -8.73 7.71 -6.99
C THR A 21 -7.60 7.54 -5.97
N GLU A 22 -6.55 8.35 -6.10
CA GLU A 22 -5.46 8.34 -5.14
C GLU A 22 -5.95 8.62 -3.72
N ARG A 23 -6.87 9.57 -3.59
CA ARG A 23 -7.46 9.90 -2.28
C ARG A 23 -8.17 8.70 -1.68
N GLU A 24 -8.98 8.02 -2.48
CA GLU A 24 -9.70 6.81 -2.02
C GLU A 24 -8.73 5.70 -1.64
N MET A 25 -7.69 5.51 -2.45
CA MET A 25 -6.68 4.49 -2.22
C MET A 25 -5.96 4.72 -0.88
N PHE A 26 -5.48 5.94 -0.63
CA PHE A 26 -4.79 6.24 0.62
C PHE A 26 -5.74 6.24 1.82
N SER A 27 -6.98 6.68 1.64
CA SER A 27 -7.99 6.61 2.69
C SER A 27 -8.28 5.17 3.09
N SER A 28 -8.44 4.28 2.11
CA SER A 28 -8.63 2.85 2.36
C SER A 28 -7.42 2.24 3.06
N PHE A 29 -6.21 2.59 2.62
CA PHE A 29 -4.99 2.12 3.26
C PHE A 29 -4.96 2.53 4.73
N MET A 30 -5.26 3.78 5.04
CA MET A 30 -5.26 4.25 6.43
C MET A 30 -6.28 3.52 7.29
N SER A 31 -7.48 3.28 6.75
CA SER A 31 -8.51 2.51 7.45
C SER A 31 -8.06 1.08 7.72
N GLN A 32 -7.41 0.45 6.74
CA GLN A 32 -6.89 -0.90 6.90
C GLN A 32 -5.77 -0.94 7.92
N ALA A 33 -4.88 0.04 7.93
CA ALA A 33 -3.79 0.11 8.89
C ALA A 33 -4.31 0.26 10.32
N GLU A 34 -5.29 1.14 10.53
CA GLU A 34 -5.91 1.32 11.84
C GLU A 34 -6.60 0.04 12.30
N HIS A 35 -7.28 -0.64 11.38
CA HIS A 35 -7.96 -1.90 11.69
C HIS A 35 -6.96 -3.01 12.03
N ALA A 36 -5.88 -3.11 11.26
CA ALA A 36 -4.82 -4.08 11.51
C ALA A 36 -4.17 -3.87 12.89
N ASP A 37 -3.97 -2.61 13.27
CA ASP A 37 -3.44 -2.28 14.59
C ASP A 37 -4.37 -2.77 15.69
N LYS A 38 -5.67 -2.56 15.54
CA LYS A 38 -6.67 -3.02 16.51
C LYS A 38 -6.72 -4.55 16.60
N LEU A 39 -6.48 -5.23 15.50
CA LEU A 39 -6.47 -6.69 15.45
C LEU A 39 -5.18 -7.30 16.02
N GLY A 40 -4.16 -6.48 16.28
CA GLY A 40 -2.93 -6.95 16.91
C GLY A 40 -1.83 -7.39 15.95
N PHE A 41 -1.88 -6.97 14.68
CA PHE A 41 -0.75 -7.21 13.79
C PHE A 41 0.49 -6.50 14.28
N GLY A 42 1.66 -7.16 14.15
CA GLY A 42 2.92 -6.63 14.67
C GLY A 42 3.52 -5.55 13.80
N ILE A 43 3.82 -5.86 12.55
CA ILE A 43 4.44 -4.93 11.62
C ILE A 43 3.55 -4.75 10.40
N GLY A 44 3.33 -3.50 10.03
CA GLY A 44 2.72 -3.16 8.75
C GLY A 44 3.82 -2.84 7.75
N TRP A 45 4.04 -3.74 6.79
CA TRP A 45 5.04 -3.57 5.75
C TRP A 45 4.44 -2.80 4.59
N ILE A 46 5.04 -1.65 4.26
CA ILE A 46 4.54 -0.81 3.18
C ILE A 46 5.36 -1.05 1.93
N ALA A 47 4.69 -1.46 0.86
CA ALA A 47 5.32 -1.67 -0.42
C ALA A 47 5.79 -0.35 -1.02
N GLN A 48 6.98 -0.36 -1.60
CA GLN A 48 7.52 0.75 -2.36
C GLN A 48 8.03 0.22 -3.70
N ALA A 49 7.40 0.65 -4.76
CA ALA A 49 7.83 0.30 -6.11
C ALA A 49 8.06 1.60 -6.87
N HIS A 50 9.17 2.26 -6.55
CA HIS A 50 9.56 3.48 -7.21
C HIS A 50 9.67 3.21 -8.72
N LEU A 51 9.19 4.11 -9.53
CA LEU A 51 9.19 4.00 -10.99
C LEU A 51 8.19 3.00 -11.56
N SER A 52 7.37 2.34 -10.72
CA SER A 52 6.37 1.41 -11.23
C SER A 52 5.38 2.11 -12.16
N THR A 53 4.96 3.30 -11.80
CA THR A 53 4.06 4.11 -12.61
C THR A 53 4.65 4.40 -13.99
N GLU A 54 5.94 4.75 -14.04
CA GLU A 54 6.60 5.02 -15.31
C GLU A 54 6.72 3.76 -16.17
N VAL A 55 7.03 2.64 -15.53
CA VAL A 55 7.11 1.36 -16.25
C VAL A 55 5.75 0.98 -16.78
N GLN A 56 4.70 1.11 -15.98
CA GLN A 56 3.34 0.79 -16.40
C GLN A 56 2.87 1.67 -17.56
N LYS A 57 3.25 2.92 -17.57
CA LYS A 57 2.89 3.84 -18.65
C LYS A 57 3.62 3.53 -19.95
N ARG A 58 4.83 2.99 -19.87
CA ARG A 58 5.67 2.73 -21.05
C ARG A 58 5.50 1.33 -21.61
N ASN A 59 5.11 0.37 -20.78
CA ASN A 59 5.01 -1.03 -21.14
C ASN A 59 3.58 -1.51 -20.98
N ILE A 60 3.18 -2.39 -21.88
CA ILE A 60 1.87 -3.03 -21.80
C ILE A 60 1.88 -4.19 -20.81
N SER A 61 3.06 -4.65 -20.40
CA SER A 61 3.20 -5.71 -19.42
C SER A 61 3.16 -5.14 -18.01
N PRO A 62 2.41 -5.75 -17.07
CA PRO A 62 2.39 -5.26 -15.70
C PRO A 62 3.72 -5.45 -15.01
N VAL A 63 4.05 -4.54 -14.09
CA VAL A 63 5.28 -4.62 -13.28
C VAL A 63 5.27 -5.89 -12.43
N VAL A 64 4.11 -6.20 -11.86
CA VAL A 64 3.92 -7.46 -11.13
C VAL A 64 3.06 -8.37 -11.98
N PRO A 65 3.52 -9.59 -12.30
CA PRO A 65 2.75 -10.51 -13.12
C PRO A 65 1.34 -10.74 -12.55
N HIS A 66 0.36 -10.76 -13.43
CA HIS A 66 -1.06 -10.97 -13.07
C HIS A 66 -1.66 -9.86 -12.20
N TYR A 67 -0.99 -8.72 -12.10
CA TYR A 67 -1.44 -7.61 -11.25
C TYR A 67 -1.51 -6.33 -12.09
N PRO A 68 -2.63 -6.07 -12.76
CA PRO A 68 -2.76 -4.87 -13.60
C PRO A 68 -2.84 -3.62 -12.74
N GLY A 69 -2.32 -2.50 -13.27
CA GLY A 69 -2.36 -1.22 -12.59
C GLY A 69 -1.08 -0.90 -11.83
N GLU A 70 -1.12 0.15 -11.06
CA GLU A 70 0.03 0.67 -10.34
C GLU A 70 0.08 0.10 -8.93
N VAL A 71 1.27 -0.28 -8.49
CA VAL A 71 1.49 -0.87 -7.17
C VAL A 71 2.62 -0.16 -6.44
N GLY A 72 2.61 -0.24 -5.13
CA GLY A 72 3.66 0.36 -4.31
C GLY A 72 3.69 1.88 -4.41
N LEU A 73 2.54 2.51 -4.46
CA LEU A 73 2.42 3.96 -4.68
C LEU A 73 2.75 4.74 -3.42
N CYS A 74 3.99 4.66 -3.01
CA CYS A 74 4.51 5.40 -1.87
C CYS A 74 5.84 6.03 -2.29
N THR A 75 5.85 7.33 -2.50
CA THR A 75 7.06 8.04 -2.92
C THR A 75 7.93 8.47 -1.74
N ASP A 76 7.34 8.61 -0.57
CA ASP A 76 8.06 8.97 0.65
C ASP A 76 7.58 8.10 1.80
N PHE A 77 8.34 7.05 2.07
CA PHE A 77 8.02 6.10 3.12
C PHE A 77 7.90 6.77 4.49
N PHE A 78 8.83 7.66 4.81
CA PHE A 78 8.86 8.24 6.16
C PHE A 78 7.66 9.12 6.44
N GLN A 79 7.19 9.87 5.46
CA GLN A 79 5.97 10.68 5.64
C GLN A 79 4.75 9.80 5.86
N LEU A 80 4.62 8.74 5.08
CA LEU A 80 3.49 7.83 5.21
C LEU A 80 3.57 7.04 6.51
N ALA A 81 4.75 6.57 6.88
CA ALA A 81 4.97 5.88 8.14
C ALA A 81 4.60 6.76 9.33
N GLN A 82 4.99 8.02 9.31
CA GLN A 82 4.66 8.95 10.38
C GLN A 82 3.14 9.10 10.52
N LYS A 83 2.43 9.18 9.40
CA LYS A 83 0.98 9.28 9.43
C LYS A 83 0.35 8.03 10.03
N VAL A 84 0.83 6.85 9.63
CA VAL A 84 0.33 5.58 10.19
C VAL A 84 0.59 5.52 11.69
N LEU A 85 1.81 5.85 12.12
CA LEU A 85 2.18 5.81 13.53
C LEU A 85 1.37 6.78 14.37
N SER A 86 0.96 7.92 13.79
CA SER A 86 0.12 8.88 14.50
C SER A 86 -1.31 8.39 14.73
N ARG A 87 -1.74 7.36 13.99
CA ARG A 87 -3.09 6.82 14.04
C ARG A 87 -3.18 5.42 14.59
N THR A 88 -2.07 4.85 14.99
CA THR A 88 -2.00 3.49 15.54
C THR A 88 -1.38 3.53 16.92
N GLU A 89 -1.61 2.49 17.71
CA GLU A 89 -1.14 2.46 19.10
C GLU A 89 0.03 1.50 19.31
N ARG A 90 0.06 0.37 18.61
CA ARG A 90 1.04 -0.68 18.85
C ARG A 90 1.78 -1.16 17.63
N MET A 91 1.16 -1.04 16.44
CA MET A 91 1.76 -1.58 15.22
C MET A 91 3.03 -0.83 14.84
N GLU A 92 4.06 -1.58 14.48
CA GLU A 92 5.27 -1.02 13.91
C GLU A 92 5.11 -0.91 12.41
N VAL A 93 5.93 -0.09 11.77
CA VAL A 93 5.87 0.12 10.33
C VAL A 93 7.22 -0.17 9.71
N GLY A 94 7.22 -0.97 8.66
CA GLY A 94 8.42 -1.33 7.94
C GLY A 94 8.33 -1.02 6.46
N SER A 95 9.47 -0.82 5.84
CA SER A 95 9.56 -0.57 4.40
C SER A 95 9.90 -1.86 3.66
N ALA A 96 9.07 -2.19 2.67
CA ALA A 96 9.29 -3.34 1.81
C ALA A 96 9.74 -2.85 0.44
N VAL A 97 11.00 -2.51 0.34
CA VAL A 97 11.62 -2.03 -0.89
C VAL A 97 12.08 -3.20 -1.75
#